data_ebc1cc6c610174def528e58c8385a376
#
_entry.id   ebc1cc6c610174def528e58c8385a376
#
_cell.length_a   1.000
_cell.length_b   1.000
_cell.length_c   1.000
_cell.angle_alpha   90.00
_cell.angle_beta   90.00
_cell.angle_gamma   90.00
#
_symmetry.space_group_name_H-M   'P 1'
#
loop_
_entity.id
_entity.type
_entity.pdbx_description
1 polymer ?
#
loop_
_entity_poly.entity_id
_entity_poly.type
_entity_poly.pdbx_seq_one_letter_code
_entity_poly.pdbx_strand_id
1 'polypeptide(L)'
;MPMMLILTLGFLACLILKDIVCILCFTLFFLVYLYYRFKDKRILVLFILLSLFSCILVYPKEIKTYETYKIVEIKKGYSIGKNKGSKIFIQTDLDLSFQDEVKVKHVEPIHTDDNFTLFSFTKYNENKNIRFKTNTVEIIHKSTSIKSRLYNYLKSKPNSSIVLSLYYGIHDETIDEIYTMLGYGYMSAYYIVLHLLKRKWDETKIRRILLVFSILFGHFFVFTLSLSRFILYQLSTLFFTSKPNQMAFTILLFGTLYPNQVLSISFICPLLLQLVSYFCTEHKWIVQKLVLIGLMFIYFKKVNLISLLFFNILRKLYGLIFIFGFIVQDLINLKLPELTIHYAPRILFVILFIVFYIQCLKHFKWKYLLILFVPLLEIYCNPFFQVYTLNLGQADCSVIVEPFHKSVVMIDCGQNLYRDNVERIIMPFLENKNIHTIDTLILTHDDFDHNGGYDSLKDKIEIKQVIEDSNDKVNVDYPFYLLLSEREAKDTNDSSIISYFTYDHLTYLFMGDASKQVERQLMSEYDLKADVIKVGHHGSNTSSDPDFLDSLDCKIALISCGYKNKYGHPSVETLKTLENLHINTLCTSDCGSIAIYSLYHLSFLVTNDGMFGIIWT
;
A
#
# COMPACT_ATOMS: atom_id res chain seq x y z
N MET A 1 -33.88 -6.63 2.78
CA MET A 1 -32.77 -6.41 3.74
C MET A 1 -33.35 -5.68 4.95
N PRO A 2 -33.00 -6.06 6.18
CA PRO A 2 -33.51 -5.40 7.39
C PRO A 2 -33.13 -3.92 7.44
N MET A 3 -34.02 -3.09 7.91
CA MET A 3 -33.87 -1.63 7.96
C MET A 3 -32.56 -1.17 8.63
N MET A 4 -32.29 -1.70 9.83
CA MET A 4 -31.06 -1.33 10.56
C MET A 4 -29.78 -1.63 9.75
N LEU A 5 -29.73 -2.74 9.03
CA LEU A 5 -28.57 -3.10 8.22
C LEU A 5 -28.42 -2.16 7.03
N ILE A 6 -29.51 -1.71 6.39
CA ILE A 6 -29.47 -0.72 5.30
C ILE A 6 -28.90 0.61 5.81
N LEU A 7 -29.41 1.11 6.94
CA LEU A 7 -28.97 2.37 7.53
C LEU A 7 -27.49 2.34 7.92
N THR A 8 -27.02 1.25 8.51
CA THR A 8 -25.62 1.12 8.93
C THR A 8 -24.66 0.90 7.76
N LEU A 9 -25.10 0.26 6.67
CA LEU A 9 -24.32 0.19 5.43
C LEU A 9 -24.25 1.56 4.75
N GLY A 10 -25.32 2.36 4.79
CA GLY A 10 -25.30 3.76 4.35
C GLY A 10 -24.34 4.61 5.19
N PHE A 11 -24.36 4.46 6.52
CA PHE A 11 -23.39 5.11 7.40
C PHE A 11 -21.95 4.69 7.10
N LEU A 12 -21.71 3.39 6.86
CA LEU A 12 -20.39 2.89 6.46
C LEU A 12 -19.92 3.52 5.14
N ALA A 13 -20.81 3.66 4.15
CA ALA A 13 -20.50 4.34 2.90
C ALA A 13 -20.10 5.81 3.13
N CYS A 14 -20.80 6.53 4.02
CA CYS A 14 -20.40 7.89 4.41
C CYS A 14 -18.97 7.94 5.00
N LEU A 15 -18.61 6.99 5.87
CA LEU A 15 -17.26 6.93 6.44
C LEU A 15 -16.17 6.61 5.39
N ILE A 16 -16.52 5.83 4.37
CA ILE A 16 -15.60 5.46 3.27
C ILE A 16 -15.29 6.66 2.38
N LEU A 17 -16.28 7.51 2.11
CA LEU A 17 -16.14 8.67 1.23
C LEU A 17 -15.15 9.71 1.75
N LYS A 18 -14.99 9.84 3.07
CA LYS A 18 -14.04 10.72 3.78
C LYS A 18 -14.15 12.23 3.45
N ASP A 19 -14.75 12.62 2.35
CA ASP A 19 -14.98 14.00 1.93
C ASP A 19 -16.40 14.45 2.27
N ILE A 20 -16.53 15.64 2.87
CA ILE A 20 -17.82 16.15 3.35
C ILE A 20 -18.80 16.39 2.21
N VAL A 21 -18.33 16.92 1.08
CA VAL A 21 -19.19 17.19 -0.09
C VAL A 21 -19.70 15.88 -0.67
N CYS A 22 -18.82 14.89 -0.83
CA CYS A 22 -19.18 13.55 -1.28
C CYS A 22 -20.17 12.86 -0.33
N ILE A 23 -20.00 13.02 1.00
CA ILE A 23 -20.93 12.50 2.01
C ILE A 23 -22.31 13.15 1.84
N LEU A 24 -22.38 14.47 1.67
CA LEU A 24 -23.64 15.19 1.49
C LEU A 24 -24.35 14.79 0.19
N CYS A 25 -23.64 14.69 -0.92
CA CYS A 25 -24.16 14.22 -2.20
C CYS A 25 -24.72 12.80 -2.10
N PHE A 26 -23.94 11.88 -1.50
CA PHE A 26 -24.39 10.51 -1.25
C PHE A 26 -25.64 10.48 -0.35
N THR A 27 -25.65 11.30 0.70
CA THR A 27 -26.79 11.38 1.63
C THR A 27 -28.06 11.77 0.91
N LEU A 28 -28.04 12.80 0.04
CA LEU A 28 -29.21 13.21 -0.75
C LEU A 28 -29.72 12.07 -1.63
N PHE A 29 -28.83 11.41 -2.36
CA PHE A 29 -29.19 10.27 -3.21
C PHE A 29 -29.77 9.11 -2.39
N PHE A 30 -29.15 8.78 -1.25
CA PHE A 30 -29.56 7.65 -0.42
C PHE A 30 -30.89 7.92 0.30
N LEU A 31 -31.20 9.17 0.66
CA LEU A 31 -32.49 9.58 1.21
C LEU A 31 -33.64 9.30 0.23
N VAL A 32 -33.43 9.55 -1.06
CA VAL A 32 -34.42 9.21 -2.10
C VAL A 32 -34.69 7.71 -2.10
N TYR A 33 -33.61 6.89 -2.09
CA TYR A 33 -33.75 5.44 -2.00
C TYR A 33 -34.50 5.00 -0.75
N LEU A 34 -34.18 5.53 0.43
CA LEU A 34 -34.84 5.21 1.69
C LEU A 34 -36.33 5.60 1.69
N TYR A 35 -36.65 6.76 1.12
CA TYR A 35 -38.03 7.21 0.98
C TYR A 35 -38.86 6.24 0.15
N TYR A 36 -38.38 5.87 -1.04
CA TYR A 36 -39.09 4.90 -1.88
C TYR A 36 -39.19 3.51 -1.25
N ARG A 37 -38.18 3.10 -0.49
CA ARG A 37 -38.08 1.75 0.09
C ARG A 37 -38.95 1.57 1.35
N PHE A 38 -39.01 2.58 2.22
CA PHE A 38 -39.64 2.45 3.53
C PHE A 38 -40.85 3.36 3.73
N LYS A 39 -40.95 4.47 3.03
CA LYS A 39 -42.05 5.48 3.16
C LYS A 39 -42.23 6.03 4.58
N ASP A 40 -41.22 5.94 5.45
CA ASP A 40 -41.23 6.41 6.83
C ASP A 40 -40.26 7.56 7.03
N LYS A 41 -40.78 8.75 7.36
CA LYS A 41 -39.99 9.98 7.57
C LYS A 41 -38.99 9.85 8.73
N ARG A 42 -39.26 9.02 9.75
CA ARG A 42 -38.38 8.79 10.90
C ARG A 42 -37.08 8.14 10.47
N ILE A 43 -37.12 7.25 9.49
CA ILE A 43 -35.94 6.60 8.92
C ILE A 43 -35.06 7.62 8.20
N LEU A 44 -35.66 8.55 7.49
CA LEU A 44 -34.93 9.63 6.80
C LEU A 44 -34.21 10.53 7.79
N VAL A 45 -34.91 10.96 8.86
CA VAL A 45 -34.31 11.77 9.94
C VAL A 45 -33.14 11.03 10.60
N LEU A 46 -33.32 9.74 10.92
CA LEU A 46 -32.27 8.93 11.54
C LEU A 46 -31.03 8.84 10.62
N PHE A 47 -31.24 8.66 9.31
CA PHE A 47 -30.11 8.60 8.39
C PHE A 47 -29.40 9.95 8.24
N ILE A 48 -30.13 11.07 8.22
CA ILE A 48 -29.55 12.41 8.23
C ILE A 48 -28.64 12.58 9.47
N LEU A 49 -29.12 12.18 10.65
CA LEU A 49 -28.32 12.26 11.87
C LEU A 49 -27.07 11.38 11.81
N LEU A 50 -27.15 10.18 11.25
CA LEU A 50 -26.01 9.29 11.05
C LEU A 50 -25.00 9.87 10.04
N SER A 51 -25.48 10.50 8.99
CA SER A 51 -24.63 11.16 7.99
C SER A 51 -23.92 12.38 8.57
N LEU A 52 -24.61 13.23 9.31
CA LEU A 52 -24.00 14.37 10.02
C LEU A 52 -22.97 13.89 11.06
N PHE A 53 -23.28 12.82 11.76
CA PHE A 53 -22.34 12.20 12.70
C PHE A 53 -21.10 11.67 11.98
N SER A 54 -21.24 11.06 10.80
CA SER A 54 -20.08 10.64 10.00
C SER A 54 -19.19 11.81 9.58
N CYS A 55 -19.76 12.96 9.23
CA CYS A 55 -18.98 14.18 8.94
C CYS A 55 -18.13 14.61 10.14
N ILE A 56 -18.67 14.53 11.36
CA ILE A 56 -17.92 14.86 12.59
C ILE A 56 -16.77 13.86 12.83
N LEU A 57 -17.01 12.58 12.55
CA LEU A 57 -16.00 11.52 12.74
C LEU A 57 -14.84 11.61 11.72
N VAL A 58 -15.16 12.01 10.49
CA VAL A 58 -14.19 12.12 9.38
C VAL A 58 -13.46 13.47 9.42
N TYR A 59 -14.02 14.49 10.07
CA TYR A 59 -13.40 15.82 10.13
C TYR A 59 -11.95 15.75 10.63
N PRO A 60 -10.98 16.35 9.90
CA PRO A 60 -9.58 16.31 10.26
C PRO A 60 -9.34 16.91 11.64
N LYS A 61 -8.78 16.15 12.56
CA LYS A 61 -8.36 16.65 13.87
C LYS A 61 -6.95 17.20 13.76
N GLU A 62 -6.73 18.36 14.37
CA GLU A 62 -5.37 18.89 14.52
C GLU A 62 -4.51 17.92 15.34
N ILE A 63 -3.37 17.52 14.77
CA ILE A 63 -2.43 16.60 15.43
C ILE A 63 -1.26 17.41 15.94
N LYS A 64 -1.08 17.44 17.27
CA LYS A 64 0.04 18.10 17.93
C LYS A 64 1.19 17.14 18.16
N THR A 65 2.41 17.64 18.09
CA THR A 65 3.60 16.91 18.50
C THR A 65 3.87 17.13 19.98
N TYR A 66 4.47 16.13 20.62
CA TYR A 66 4.88 16.15 22.02
C TYR A 66 6.34 15.72 22.13
N GLU A 67 7.02 16.12 23.20
CA GLU A 67 8.41 15.70 23.45
C GLU A 67 8.51 14.22 23.88
N THR A 68 7.46 13.68 24.49
CA THR A 68 7.47 12.32 25.02
C THR A 68 6.29 11.51 24.50
N TYR A 69 6.53 10.23 24.30
CA TYR A 69 5.51 9.28 23.85
C TYR A 69 5.63 7.93 24.57
N LYS A 70 4.49 7.24 24.77
CA LYS A 70 4.46 5.85 25.25
C LYS A 70 4.31 4.91 24.07
N ILE A 71 5.11 3.85 24.04
CA ILE A 71 5.06 2.84 22.98
C ILE A 71 3.76 2.02 23.11
N VAL A 72 2.92 2.07 22.10
CA VAL A 72 1.63 1.38 22.07
C VAL A 72 1.54 0.25 21.07
N GLU A 73 2.39 0.28 20.04
CA GLU A 73 2.46 -0.75 19.01
C GLU A 73 3.92 -0.99 18.62
N ILE A 74 4.28 -2.26 18.46
CA ILE A 74 5.62 -2.69 18.03
C ILE A 74 5.41 -3.58 16.80
N LYS A 75 6.20 -3.36 15.77
CA LYS A 75 6.25 -4.13 14.52
C LYS A 75 7.69 -4.47 14.16
N LYS A 76 7.90 -5.32 13.16
CA LYS A 76 9.23 -5.60 12.62
C LYS A 76 9.80 -4.30 12.01
N GLY A 77 10.85 -3.75 12.62
CA GLY A 77 11.56 -2.56 12.13
C GLY A 77 10.98 -1.19 12.52
N TYR A 78 9.85 -1.11 13.23
CA TYR A 78 9.32 0.17 13.72
C TYR A 78 8.39 0.02 14.92
N SER A 79 8.14 1.14 15.59
CA SER A 79 7.19 1.23 16.69
C SER A 79 6.27 2.45 16.53
N ILE A 80 5.11 2.45 17.20
CA ILE A 80 4.22 3.61 17.26
C ILE A 80 4.14 4.08 18.70
N GLY A 81 4.51 5.35 18.89
CA GLY A 81 4.33 6.09 20.13
C GLY A 81 2.97 6.80 20.17
N LYS A 82 2.38 6.96 21.36
CA LYS A 82 1.13 7.69 21.59
C LYS A 82 1.24 8.63 22.78
N ASN A 83 0.76 9.87 22.63
CA ASN A 83 0.56 10.83 23.72
C ASN A 83 -0.71 11.67 23.48
N LYS A 84 -1.61 11.76 24.46
CA LYS A 84 -2.87 12.55 24.44
C LYS A 84 -3.67 12.44 23.13
N GLY A 85 -3.68 11.25 22.50
CA GLY A 85 -4.39 11.01 21.23
C GLY A 85 -3.54 11.22 19.98
N SER A 86 -2.42 11.95 20.04
CA SER A 86 -1.44 12.05 18.98
C SER A 86 -0.62 10.77 18.89
N LYS A 87 -0.27 10.37 17.65
CA LYS A 87 0.59 9.21 17.38
C LYS A 87 1.78 9.65 16.54
N ILE A 88 2.91 8.98 16.77
CA ILE A 88 4.16 9.18 16.02
C ILE A 88 4.71 7.84 15.55
N PHE A 89 5.24 7.81 14.32
CA PHE A 89 5.98 6.67 13.78
C PHE A 89 7.45 6.78 14.24
N ILE A 90 7.97 5.70 14.82
CA ILE A 90 9.32 5.65 15.38
C ILE A 90 10.08 4.50 14.69
N GLN A 91 11.16 4.86 14.01
CA GLN A 91 12.10 3.90 13.43
C GLN A 91 13.43 4.05 14.15
N THR A 92 13.85 3.03 14.89
CA THR A 92 15.08 3.04 15.69
C THR A 92 15.61 1.64 15.90
N ASP A 93 16.92 1.51 16.07
CA ASP A 93 17.59 0.24 16.42
C ASP A 93 17.50 -0.07 17.92
N LEU A 94 16.97 0.87 18.73
CA LEU A 94 16.80 0.65 20.15
C LEU A 94 15.75 -0.45 20.43
N ASP A 95 16.07 -1.34 21.36
CA ASP A 95 15.13 -2.38 21.80
C ASP A 95 14.03 -1.77 22.69
N LEU A 96 12.88 -1.47 22.06
CA LEU A 96 11.71 -0.90 22.69
C LEU A 96 10.74 -1.99 23.14
N SER A 97 10.08 -1.74 24.27
CA SER A 97 9.01 -2.59 24.80
C SER A 97 7.69 -1.82 24.91
N PHE A 98 6.58 -2.56 25.02
CA PHE A 98 5.28 -1.93 25.19
C PHE A 98 5.22 -1.06 26.44
N GLN A 99 4.64 0.14 26.31
CA GLN A 99 4.52 1.14 27.37
C GLN A 99 5.84 1.76 27.84
N ASP A 100 6.98 1.50 27.18
CA ASP A 100 8.18 2.29 27.38
C ASP A 100 7.88 3.75 27.07
N GLU A 101 8.45 4.65 27.87
CA GLU A 101 8.35 6.09 27.66
C GLU A 101 9.62 6.60 27.01
N VAL A 102 9.44 7.23 25.84
CA VAL A 102 10.55 7.71 25.02
C VAL A 102 10.43 9.22 24.81
N LYS A 103 11.57 9.90 24.83
CA LYS A 103 11.71 11.28 24.37
C LYS A 103 12.09 11.28 22.92
N VAL A 104 11.36 12.03 22.09
CA VAL A 104 11.62 12.14 20.67
C VAL A 104 12.47 13.38 20.38
N LYS A 105 13.46 13.21 19.52
CA LYS A 105 14.30 14.28 18.99
C LYS A 105 14.08 14.29 17.46
N HIS A 106 14.13 15.43 16.81
CA HIS A 106 13.95 15.57 15.37
C HIS A 106 12.66 14.90 14.84
N VAL A 107 11.55 15.60 15.06
CA VAL A 107 10.24 15.18 14.55
C VAL A 107 10.02 15.76 13.16
N GLU A 108 9.76 14.91 12.18
CA GLU A 108 9.49 15.29 10.81
C GLU A 108 8.06 14.92 10.40
N PRO A 109 7.40 15.74 9.56
CA PRO A 109 6.15 15.30 8.95
C PRO A 109 6.42 14.10 8.04
N ILE A 110 5.44 13.19 7.94
CA ILE A 110 5.49 12.10 6.96
C ILE A 110 5.14 12.69 5.60
N HIS A 111 6.10 12.70 4.69
CA HIS A 111 5.90 13.04 3.29
C HIS A 111 5.56 11.79 2.47
N THR A 112 4.98 12.02 1.31
CA THR A 112 4.66 10.96 0.35
C THR A 112 5.93 10.37 -0.26
N ASP A 113 6.55 9.42 0.44
CA ASP A 113 7.60 8.55 -0.15
C ASP A 113 6.96 7.37 -0.91
N ASP A 114 5.73 7.55 -1.40
CA ASP A 114 5.00 6.47 -2.04
C ASP A 114 5.49 6.24 -3.47
N ASN A 115 5.61 4.98 -3.80
CA ASN A 115 5.88 4.47 -5.13
C ASN A 115 4.67 3.64 -5.59
N PHE A 116 4.56 3.33 -6.87
CA PHE A 116 3.54 2.39 -7.38
C PHE A 116 3.79 0.95 -6.89
N THR A 117 4.22 0.81 -5.65
CA THR A 117 4.47 -0.46 -4.97
C THR A 117 3.19 -1.03 -4.36
N LEU A 118 3.29 -2.24 -3.84
CA LEU A 118 2.18 -2.97 -3.22
C LEU A 118 1.67 -2.32 -1.93
N PHE A 119 2.53 -1.58 -1.23
CA PHE A 119 2.24 -0.98 0.06
C PHE A 119 2.40 0.54 0.02
N SER A 120 1.35 1.28 0.37
CA SER A 120 1.41 2.72 0.55
C SER A 120 1.66 3.05 2.03
N PHE A 121 2.86 3.51 2.33
CA PHE A 121 3.25 3.95 3.66
C PHE A 121 2.41 5.16 4.11
N THR A 122 2.15 6.08 3.22
CA THR A 122 1.34 7.27 3.49
C THR A 122 -0.09 6.89 3.87
N LYS A 123 -0.78 6.08 3.05
CA LYS A 123 -2.14 5.60 3.34
C LYS A 123 -2.21 4.78 4.63
N TYR A 124 -1.19 3.98 4.91
CA TYR A 124 -1.11 3.22 6.15
C TYR A 124 -1.08 4.15 7.37
N ASN A 125 -0.23 5.19 7.33
CA ASN A 125 -0.10 6.13 8.43
C ASN A 125 -1.33 7.04 8.56
N GLU A 126 -1.89 7.52 7.47
CA GLU A 126 -3.16 8.27 7.46
C GLU A 126 -4.30 7.48 8.10
N ASN A 127 -4.45 6.21 7.75
CA ASN A 127 -5.47 5.33 8.32
C ASN A 127 -5.28 5.13 9.84
N LYS A 128 -4.05 5.22 10.34
CA LYS A 128 -3.73 5.19 11.77
C LYS A 128 -3.73 6.56 12.43
N ASN A 129 -3.97 7.62 11.66
CA ASN A 129 -3.89 9.02 12.10
C ASN A 129 -2.49 9.39 12.63
N ILE A 130 -1.45 8.99 11.89
CA ILE A 130 -0.05 9.29 12.15
C ILE A 130 0.43 10.25 11.05
N ARG A 131 0.90 11.43 11.43
CA ARG A 131 1.40 12.45 10.49
C ARG A 131 2.87 12.79 10.66
N PHE A 132 3.49 12.28 11.72
CA PHE A 132 4.87 12.58 12.06
C PHE A 132 5.68 11.32 12.24
N LYS A 133 6.96 11.38 11.88
CA LYS A 133 7.96 10.32 12.06
C LYS A 133 9.19 10.86 12.80
N THR A 134 9.91 9.96 13.43
CA THR A 134 11.24 10.21 14.01
C THR A 134 12.09 8.94 13.94
N ASN A 135 13.38 9.11 13.77
CA ASN A 135 14.37 8.04 13.90
C ASN A 135 15.28 8.21 15.13
N THR A 136 15.14 9.32 15.84
CA THR A 136 15.96 9.66 17.00
C THR A 136 15.12 9.70 18.26
N VAL A 137 15.29 8.70 19.11
CA VAL A 137 14.58 8.59 20.39
C VAL A 137 15.54 8.25 21.52
N GLU A 138 15.17 8.68 22.71
CA GLU A 138 15.86 8.35 23.96
C GLU A 138 14.86 7.72 24.94
N ILE A 139 15.22 6.60 25.53
CA ILE A 139 14.36 5.92 26.49
C ILE A 139 14.48 6.64 27.83
N ILE A 140 13.37 7.26 28.28
CA ILE A 140 13.31 7.92 29.60
C ILE A 140 13.01 6.89 30.68
N HIS A 141 12.04 5.99 30.40
CA HIS A 141 11.59 5.01 31.36
C HIS A 141 11.25 3.69 30.68
N LYS A 142 11.89 2.58 31.15
CA LYS A 142 11.54 1.22 30.76
C LYS A 142 10.33 0.74 31.54
N SER A 143 9.32 0.26 30.82
CA SER A 143 8.08 -0.17 31.45
C SER A 143 8.23 -1.49 32.19
N THR A 144 7.74 -1.54 33.43
CA THR A 144 7.63 -2.77 34.23
C THR A 144 6.23 -3.39 34.20
N SER A 145 5.36 -2.91 33.30
CA SER A 145 3.98 -3.42 33.16
C SER A 145 3.94 -4.90 32.83
N ILE A 146 2.84 -5.55 33.20
CA ILE A 146 2.59 -6.98 32.86
C ILE A 146 2.70 -7.18 31.35
N LYS A 147 2.16 -6.26 30.55
CA LYS A 147 2.22 -6.30 29.09
C LYS A 147 3.66 -6.30 28.56
N SER A 148 4.52 -5.42 29.08
CA SER A 148 5.93 -5.35 28.70
C SER A 148 6.67 -6.62 29.14
N ARG A 149 6.44 -7.11 30.36
CA ARG A 149 7.08 -8.35 30.86
C ARG A 149 6.69 -9.57 30.03
N LEU A 150 5.42 -9.73 29.69
CA LEU A 150 4.94 -10.84 28.85
C LEU A 150 5.54 -10.76 27.44
N TYR A 151 5.60 -9.56 26.85
CA TYR A 151 6.22 -9.34 25.55
C TYR A 151 7.71 -9.74 25.56
N ASN A 152 8.48 -9.23 26.52
CA ASN A 152 9.91 -9.51 26.63
C ASN A 152 10.19 -10.99 26.93
N TYR A 153 9.36 -11.62 27.77
CA TYR A 153 9.44 -13.06 28.02
C TYR A 153 9.23 -13.87 26.72
N LEU A 154 8.18 -13.57 25.95
CA LEU A 154 7.94 -14.26 24.68
C LEU A 154 9.06 -13.98 23.68
N LYS A 155 9.50 -12.74 23.56
CA LYS A 155 10.57 -12.33 22.64
C LYS A 155 11.90 -13.03 22.94
N SER A 156 12.20 -13.36 24.20
CA SER A 156 13.44 -14.06 24.58
C SER A 156 13.48 -15.53 24.17
N LYS A 157 12.36 -16.10 23.70
CA LYS A 157 12.27 -17.51 23.30
C LYS A 157 12.64 -17.73 21.84
N PRO A 158 13.37 -18.80 21.48
CA PRO A 158 13.91 -19.00 20.14
C PRO A 158 12.85 -19.12 19.04
N ASN A 159 11.67 -19.70 19.31
CA ASN A 159 10.60 -19.93 18.33
C ASN A 159 9.36 -19.08 18.63
N SER A 160 9.56 -17.87 19.14
CA SER A 160 8.45 -17.00 19.59
C SER A 160 7.67 -16.32 18.48
N SER A 161 8.17 -16.30 17.23
CA SER A 161 7.62 -15.53 16.13
C SER A 161 6.12 -15.77 15.90
N ILE A 162 5.71 -17.05 15.86
CA ILE A 162 4.30 -17.45 15.67
C ILE A 162 3.43 -16.94 16.83
N VAL A 163 3.89 -17.10 18.07
CA VAL A 163 3.13 -16.69 19.26
C VAL A 163 3.05 -15.16 19.35
N LEU A 164 4.15 -14.45 19.05
CA LEU A 164 4.17 -12.98 18.96
C LEU A 164 3.21 -12.46 17.88
N SER A 165 3.16 -13.15 16.75
CA SER A 165 2.23 -12.81 15.66
C SER A 165 0.78 -12.98 16.09
N LEU A 166 0.44 -14.09 16.76
CA LEU A 166 -0.94 -14.37 17.20
C LEU A 166 -1.39 -13.50 18.38
N TYR A 167 -0.50 -13.16 19.32
CA TYR A 167 -0.86 -12.45 20.55
C TYR A 167 -0.69 -10.94 20.45
N TYR A 168 0.34 -10.47 19.73
CA TYR A 168 0.67 -9.05 19.60
C TYR A 168 0.42 -8.50 18.19
N GLY A 169 0.10 -9.38 17.21
CA GLY A 169 -0.09 -8.98 15.81
C GLY A 169 1.20 -8.47 15.17
N ILE A 170 2.36 -8.95 15.61
CA ILE A 170 3.66 -8.68 15.02
C ILE A 170 3.82 -9.66 13.87
N HIS A 171 3.83 -9.15 12.64
CA HIS A 171 3.88 -10.01 11.45
C HIS A 171 5.20 -10.77 11.37
N ASP A 172 5.11 -12.06 11.03
CA ASP A 172 6.23 -12.95 10.75
C ASP A 172 5.94 -13.74 9.48
N GLU A 173 6.95 -13.97 8.67
CA GLU A 173 6.85 -14.67 7.37
C GLU A 173 6.41 -16.14 7.52
N THR A 174 6.50 -16.72 8.71
CA THR A 174 6.07 -18.09 8.98
C THR A 174 4.56 -18.30 8.98
N ILE A 175 3.79 -17.22 9.12
CA ILE A 175 2.32 -17.26 9.09
C ILE A 175 1.81 -16.37 7.97
N ASP A 176 0.95 -16.93 7.12
CA ASP A 176 0.24 -16.13 6.11
C ASP A 176 -0.54 -14.98 6.80
N GLU A 177 -0.28 -13.76 6.32
CA GLU A 177 -0.81 -12.50 6.89
C GLU A 177 -2.32 -12.52 7.13
N ILE A 178 -3.05 -13.26 6.31
CA ILE A 178 -4.52 -13.33 6.41
C ILE A 178 -4.98 -13.91 7.76
N TYR A 179 -4.25 -14.89 8.33
CA TYR A 179 -4.66 -15.51 9.60
C TYR A 179 -4.46 -14.56 10.78
N THR A 180 -3.39 -13.79 10.77
CA THR A 180 -3.09 -12.81 11.82
C THR A 180 -3.98 -11.58 11.71
N MET A 181 -4.13 -11.02 10.51
CA MET A 181 -4.94 -9.83 10.28
C MET A 181 -6.45 -10.07 10.51
N LEU A 182 -6.96 -11.25 10.21
CA LEU A 182 -8.34 -11.61 10.50
C LEU A 182 -8.56 -12.10 11.95
N GLY A 183 -7.47 -12.36 12.69
CA GLY A 183 -7.53 -12.80 14.09
C GLY A 183 -8.02 -14.25 14.26
N TYR A 184 -7.73 -15.12 13.27
CA TYR A 184 -8.25 -16.49 13.30
C TYR A 184 -7.68 -17.32 14.45
N GLY A 185 -6.46 -17.05 14.93
CA GLY A 185 -5.92 -17.75 16.08
C GLY A 185 -6.84 -17.66 17.29
N TYR A 186 -7.10 -16.45 17.74
CA TYR A 186 -7.93 -16.21 18.90
C TYR A 186 -9.43 -16.49 18.65
N MET A 187 -9.95 -16.18 17.47
CA MET A 187 -11.35 -16.51 17.15
C MET A 187 -11.60 -18.01 17.17
N SER A 188 -10.70 -18.80 16.61
CA SER A 188 -10.81 -20.26 16.61
C SER A 188 -10.66 -20.82 18.02
N ALA A 189 -9.73 -20.30 18.82
CA ALA A 189 -9.57 -20.63 20.23
C ALA A 189 -10.87 -20.41 21.01
N TYR A 190 -11.49 -19.22 20.83
CA TYR A 190 -12.78 -18.90 21.44
C TYR A 190 -13.85 -19.94 21.10
N TYR A 191 -14.00 -20.29 19.81
CA TYR A 191 -15.03 -21.26 19.40
C TYR A 191 -14.71 -22.69 19.81
N ILE A 192 -13.42 -23.08 19.90
CA ILE A 192 -13.01 -24.38 20.47
C ILE A 192 -13.43 -24.46 21.93
N VAL A 193 -13.09 -23.46 22.74
CA VAL A 193 -13.42 -23.41 24.16
C VAL A 193 -14.94 -23.36 24.36
N LEU A 194 -15.65 -22.54 23.60
CA LEU A 194 -17.12 -22.48 23.64
C LEU A 194 -17.75 -23.84 23.33
N HIS A 195 -17.23 -24.54 22.30
CA HIS A 195 -17.75 -25.87 21.92
C HIS A 195 -17.53 -26.92 23.01
N LEU A 196 -16.40 -26.88 23.67
CA LEU A 196 -16.11 -27.80 24.77
C LEU A 196 -16.96 -27.55 26.01
N LEU A 197 -17.10 -26.27 26.40
CA LEU A 197 -17.78 -25.88 27.64
C LEU A 197 -19.31 -25.97 27.54
N LYS A 198 -19.89 -25.67 26.36
CA LYS A 198 -21.38 -25.72 26.18
C LYS A 198 -21.98 -27.10 26.36
N ARG A 199 -21.17 -28.15 26.45
CA ARG A 199 -21.63 -29.51 26.78
C ARG A 199 -22.04 -29.67 28.23
N LYS A 200 -21.52 -28.79 29.11
CA LYS A 200 -21.76 -28.89 30.58
C LYS A 200 -22.43 -27.66 31.15
N TRP A 201 -22.35 -26.51 30.48
CA TRP A 201 -22.80 -25.22 31.00
C TRP A 201 -23.69 -24.50 29.98
N ASP A 202 -24.50 -23.56 30.48
CA ASP A 202 -25.37 -22.72 29.66
C ASP A 202 -24.51 -21.85 28.67
N GLU A 203 -24.88 -21.88 27.40
CA GLU A 203 -24.14 -21.21 26.34
C GLU A 203 -24.10 -19.70 26.55
N THR A 204 -25.14 -19.08 27.06
CA THR A 204 -25.20 -17.63 27.27
C THR A 204 -24.26 -17.18 28.38
N LYS A 205 -24.17 -17.98 29.46
CA LYS A 205 -23.23 -17.74 30.56
C LYS A 205 -21.77 -17.87 30.06
N ILE A 206 -21.46 -18.90 29.28
CA ILE A 206 -20.13 -19.11 28.73
C ILE A 206 -19.76 -17.96 27.81
N ARG A 207 -20.63 -17.51 26.93
CA ARG A 207 -20.38 -16.39 26.03
C ARG A 207 -20.04 -15.10 26.79
N ARG A 208 -20.74 -14.82 27.91
CA ARG A 208 -20.43 -13.68 28.78
C ARG A 208 -19.04 -13.79 29.40
N ILE A 209 -18.70 -14.97 29.94
CA ILE A 209 -17.37 -15.23 30.53
C ILE A 209 -16.26 -15.07 29.47
N LEU A 210 -16.42 -15.67 28.29
CA LEU A 210 -15.47 -15.58 27.20
C LEU A 210 -15.34 -14.16 26.65
N LEU A 211 -16.42 -13.36 26.67
CA LEU A 211 -16.36 -11.94 26.30
C LEU A 211 -15.49 -11.15 27.28
N VAL A 212 -15.68 -11.34 28.59
CA VAL A 212 -14.84 -10.71 29.61
C VAL A 212 -13.39 -11.14 29.43
N PHE A 213 -13.14 -12.43 29.22
CA PHE A 213 -11.80 -12.95 28.97
C PHE A 213 -11.16 -12.31 27.71
N SER A 214 -11.93 -12.13 26.62
CA SER A 214 -11.44 -11.47 25.39
C SER A 214 -11.05 -10.01 25.63
N ILE A 215 -11.79 -9.28 26.47
CA ILE A 215 -11.47 -7.91 26.86
C ILE A 215 -10.19 -7.88 27.71
N LEU A 216 -10.08 -8.76 28.70
CA LEU A 216 -8.86 -8.88 29.53
C LEU A 216 -7.66 -9.26 28.67
N PHE A 217 -7.83 -10.21 27.75
CA PHE A 217 -6.76 -10.57 26.81
C PHE A 217 -6.26 -9.35 26.03
N GLY A 218 -7.15 -8.54 25.44
CA GLY A 218 -6.77 -7.31 24.74
C GLY A 218 -6.05 -6.30 25.63
N HIS A 219 -6.37 -6.26 26.92
CA HIS A 219 -5.71 -5.39 27.88
C HIS A 219 -4.27 -5.85 28.19
N PHE A 220 -4.08 -7.15 28.43
CA PHE A 220 -2.76 -7.70 28.76
C PHE A 220 -1.84 -7.87 27.55
N PHE A 221 -2.40 -8.09 26.36
CA PHE A 221 -1.66 -8.19 25.12
C PHE A 221 -1.89 -6.94 24.25
N VAL A 222 -2.61 -7.06 23.13
CA VAL A 222 -2.91 -5.92 22.24
C VAL A 222 -4.35 -5.99 21.75
N PHE A 223 -5.06 -4.86 21.78
CA PHE A 223 -6.33 -4.71 21.06
C PHE A 223 -6.06 -4.56 19.56
N THR A 224 -5.89 -5.68 18.85
CA THR A 224 -5.86 -5.65 17.38
C THR A 224 -7.25 -5.27 16.84
N LEU A 225 -7.30 -4.76 15.61
CA LEU A 225 -8.59 -4.41 14.97
C LEU A 225 -9.51 -5.62 14.84
N SER A 226 -8.94 -6.79 14.54
CA SER A 226 -9.68 -8.05 14.46
C SER A 226 -10.28 -8.47 15.82
N LEU A 227 -9.51 -8.34 16.90
CA LEU A 227 -9.98 -8.61 18.25
C LEU A 227 -11.09 -7.63 18.65
N SER A 228 -10.86 -6.32 18.44
CA SER A 228 -11.87 -5.28 18.74
C SER A 228 -13.18 -5.54 18.00
N ARG A 229 -13.12 -5.79 16.69
CA ARG A 229 -14.30 -6.15 15.89
C ARG A 229 -15.00 -7.40 16.42
N PHE A 230 -14.24 -8.44 16.80
CA PHE A 230 -14.83 -9.67 17.31
C PHE A 230 -15.51 -9.46 18.68
N ILE A 231 -14.90 -8.69 19.59
CA ILE A 231 -15.51 -8.32 20.87
C ILE A 231 -16.83 -7.59 20.62
N LEU A 232 -16.87 -6.61 19.71
CA LEU A 232 -18.09 -5.90 19.34
C LEU A 232 -19.16 -6.83 18.76
N TYR A 233 -18.75 -7.80 17.93
CA TYR A 233 -19.67 -8.80 17.41
C TYR A 233 -20.20 -9.73 18.53
N GLN A 234 -19.35 -10.23 19.43
CA GLN A 234 -19.79 -11.04 20.56
C GLN A 234 -20.72 -10.23 21.49
N LEU A 235 -20.41 -8.95 21.72
CA LEU A 235 -21.28 -8.06 22.47
C LEU A 235 -22.65 -7.93 21.80
N SER A 236 -22.72 -7.80 20.48
CA SER A 236 -23.98 -7.74 19.74
C SER A 236 -24.88 -8.97 19.93
N THR A 237 -24.26 -10.15 20.11
CA THR A 237 -24.99 -11.41 20.33
C THR A 237 -25.72 -11.45 21.66
N LEU A 238 -25.36 -10.60 22.63
CA LEU A 238 -26.04 -10.48 23.91
C LEU A 238 -27.33 -9.65 23.83
N PHE A 239 -27.40 -8.73 22.84
CA PHE A 239 -28.54 -7.81 22.70
C PHE A 239 -29.48 -8.20 21.56
N PHE A 240 -28.97 -8.88 20.53
CA PHE A 240 -29.72 -9.17 19.32
C PHE A 240 -29.65 -10.66 18.97
N THR A 241 -30.81 -11.25 18.69
CA THR A 241 -30.94 -12.64 18.23
C THR A 241 -30.75 -12.75 16.71
N SER A 242 -31.17 -11.71 15.94
CA SER A 242 -31.09 -11.74 14.49
C SER A 242 -29.70 -11.35 13.99
N LYS A 243 -29.14 -12.15 13.10
CA LYS A 243 -27.81 -11.90 12.49
C LYS A 243 -27.67 -10.52 11.83
N PRO A 244 -28.68 -10.02 11.06
CA PRO A 244 -28.60 -8.69 10.47
C PRO A 244 -28.47 -7.56 11.50
N ASN A 245 -29.17 -7.67 12.63
CA ASN A 245 -29.08 -6.65 13.68
C ASN A 245 -27.74 -6.73 14.42
N GLN A 246 -27.20 -7.95 14.61
CA GLN A 246 -25.84 -8.13 15.15
C GLN A 246 -24.80 -7.48 14.23
N MET A 247 -24.92 -7.67 12.91
CA MET A 247 -24.05 -7.03 11.92
C MET A 247 -24.19 -5.50 11.96
N ALA A 248 -25.43 -5.00 11.95
CA ALA A 248 -25.72 -3.57 11.99
C ALA A 248 -25.10 -2.90 13.24
N PHE A 249 -25.29 -3.49 14.40
CA PHE A 249 -24.70 -3.01 15.65
C PHE A 249 -23.17 -3.00 15.61
N THR A 250 -22.57 -4.08 15.06
CA THR A 250 -21.11 -4.18 14.93
C THR A 250 -20.56 -3.12 13.99
N ILE A 251 -21.23 -2.88 12.83
CA ILE A 251 -20.85 -1.84 11.87
C ILE A 251 -20.89 -0.46 12.51
N LEU A 252 -21.99 -0.16 13.22
CA LEU A 252 -22.17 1.15 13.86
C LEU A 252 -21.09 1.42 14.90
N LEU A 253 -20.90 0.48 15.83
CA LEU A 253 -19.91 0.68 16.90
C LEU A 253 -18.48 0.68 16.38
N PHE A 254 -18.13 -0.23 15.46
CA PHE A 254 -16.80 -0.27 14.89
C PHE A 254 -16.50 1.01 14.11
N GLY A 255 -17.44 1.47 13.25
CA GLY A 255 -17.30 2.71 12.48
C GLY A 255 -17.15 3.94 13.38
N THR A 256 -17.84 3.97 14.52
CA THR A 256 -17.73 5.06 15.51
C THR A 256 -16.36 5.05 16.22
N LEU A 257 -15.88 3.87 16.63
CA LEU A 257 -14.63 3.74 17.38
C LEU A 257 -13.39 3.82 16.47
N TYR A 258 -13.50 3.37 15.23
CA TYR A 258 -12.39 3.25 14.28
C TYR A 258 -12.77 3.79 12.88
N PRO A 259 -13.20 5.07 12.75
CA PRO A 259 -13.72 5.61 11.48
C PRO A 259 -12.72 5.49 10.32
N ASN A 260 -11.43 5.68 10.56
CA ASN A 260 -10.38 5.58 9.55
C ASN A 260 -9.97 4.13 9.21
N GLN A 261 -10.48 3.13 9.93
CA GLN A 261 -10.14 1.70 9.76
C GLN A 261 -11.27 0.87 9.15
N VAL A 262 -12.34 1.51 8.70
CA VAL A 262 -13.51 0.82 8.11
C VAL A 262 -13.18 0.08 6.80
N LEU A 263 -12.13 0.50 6.09
CA LEU A 263 -11.60 -0.19 4.91
C LEU A 263 -10.52 -1.23 5.25
N SER A 264 -10.18 -1.45 6.53
CA SER A 264 -9.20 -2.48 6.87
C SER A 264 -9.71 -3.89 6.52
N ILE A 265 -8.81 -4.76 6.07
CA ILE A 265 -9.18 -6.16 5.78
C ILE A 265 -9.76 -6.86 7.00
N SER A 266 -9.28 -6.51 8.21
CA SER A 266 -9.79 -7.03 9.48
C SER A 266 -11.28 -6.75 9.70
N PHE A 267 -11.84 -5.72 9.07
CA PHE A 267 -13.25 -5.36 9.15
C PHE A 267 -14.02 -5.78 7.90
N ILE A 268 -13.54 -5.41 6.70
CA ILE A 268 -14.25 -5.64 5.43
C ILE A 268 -14.40 -7.12 5.13
N CYS A 269 -13.33 -7.93 5.25
CA CYS A 269 -13.39 -9.34 4.88
C CYS A 269 -14.45 -10.12 5.68
N PRO A 270 -14.47 -10.10 7.02
CA PRO A 270 -15.52 -10.78 7.77
C PRO A 270 -16.93 -10.23 7.52
N LEU A 271 -17.07 -8.93 7.27
CA LEU A 271 -18.36 -8.33 6.91
C LEU A 271 -18.89 -8.90 5.59
N LEU A 272 -18.07 -8.91 4.54
CA LEU A 272 -18.47 -9.45 3.24
C LEU A 272 -18.77 -10.95 3.30
N LEU A 273 -17.97 -11.73 4.04
CA LEU A 273 -18.23 -13.16 4.24
C LEU A 273 -19.53 -13.43 5.05
N GLN A 274 -19.87 -12.56 6.02
CA GLN A 274 -21.12 -12.63 6.74
C GLN A 274 -22.32 -12.30 5.84
N LEU A 275 -22.21 -11.28 4.97
CA LEU A 275 -23.24 -10.95 3.99
C LEU A 275 -23.46 -12.10 3.01
N VAL A 276 -22.40 -12.74 2.50
CA VAL A 276 -22.51 -13.98 1.71
C VAL A 276 -23.23 -15.07 2.51
N SER A 277 -22.85 -15.24 3.78
CA SER A 277 -23.48 -16.23 4.65
C SER A 277 -24.97 -16.00 4.88
N TYR A 278 -25.42 -14.76 4.80
CA TYR A 278 -26.82 -14.39 5.01
C TYR A 278 -27.65 -14.42 3.73
N PHE A 279 -27.11 -13.94 2.61
CA PHE A 279 -27.87 -13.80 1.37
C PHE A 279 -27.74 -14.98 0.42
N CYS A 280 -26.55 -15.64 0.36
CA CYS A 280 -26.36 -16.78 -0.54
C CYS A 280 -26.92 -18.05 0.09
N THR A 281 -27.86 -18.69 -0.61
CA THR A 281 -28.42 -19.98 -0.24
C THR A 281 -27.64 -21.12 -0.87
N GLU A 282 -27.28 -20.99 -2.14
CA GLU A 282 -26.60 -22.02 -2.93
C GLU A 282 -25.11 -21.73 -3.07
N HIS A 283 -24.29 -22.78 -3.15
CA HIS A 283 -22.84 -22.71 -3.39
C HIS A 283 -22.07 -21.72 -2.50
N LYS A 284 -22.60 -21.43 -1.32
CA LYS A 284 -22.09 -20.44 -0.37
C LYS A 284 -20.59 -20.57 -0.09
N TRP A 285 -20.09 -21.80 0.06
CA TRP A 285 -18.68 -22.04 0.34
C TRP A 285 -17.77 -21.65 -0.84
N ILE A 286 -18.23 -21.82 -2.09
CA ILE A 286 -17.52 -21.39 -3.30
C ILE A 286 -17.45 -19.86 -3.31
N VAL A 287 -18.59 -19.19 -3.13
CA VAL A 287 -18.66 -17.72 -3.13
C VAL A 287 -17.77 -17.14 -2.03
N GLN A 288 -17.76 -17.73 -0.84
CA GLN A 288 -16.88 -17.28 0.24
C GLN A 288 -15.39 -17.41 -0.11
N LYS A 289 -14.97 -18.51 -0.75
CA LYS A 289 -13.59 -18.68 -1.20
C LYS A 289 -13.22 -17.68 -2.29
N LEU A 290 -14.10 -17.45 -3.27
CA LEU A 290 -13.85 -16.47 -4.34
C LEU A 290 -13.76 -15.04 -3.79
N VAL A 291 -14.62 -14.68 -2.84
CA VAL A 291 -14.53 -13.39 -2.15
C VAL A 291 -13.23 -13.27 -1.38
N LEU A 292 -12.79 -14.33 -0.72
CA LEU A 292 -11.52 -14.35 0.00
C LEU A 292 -10.33 -14.18 -0.96
N ILE A 293 -10.29 -14.90 -2.08
CA ILE A 293 -9.26 -14.77 -3.12
C ILE A 293 -9.20 -13.32 -3.64
N GLY A 294 -10.35 -12.76 -4.03
CA GLY A 294 -10.40 -11.38 -4.55
C GLY A 294 -9.91 -10.36 -3.53
N LEU A 295 -10.28 -10.51 -2.25
CA LEU A 295 -9.79 -9.65 -1.18
C LEU A 295 -8.28 -9.84 -0.92
N MET A 296 -7.77 -11.07 -0.99
CA MET A 296 -6.34 -11.32 -0.87
C MET A 296 -5.57 -10.60 -1.99
N PHE A 297 -6.03 -10.65 -3.23
CA PHE A 297 -5.41 -9.89 -4.31
C PHE A 297 -5.51 -8.37 -4.08
N ILE A 298 -6.66 -7.85 -3.64
CA ILE A 298 -6.84 -6.41 -3.40
C ILE A 298 -5.93 -5.89 -2.28
N TYR A 299 -5.78 -6.64 -1.18
CA TYR A 299 -5.06 -6.17 0.01
C TYR A 299 -3.60 -6.60 0.06
N PHE A 300 -3.29 -7.85 -0.33
CA PHE A 300 -1.95 -8.43 -0.19
C PHE A 300 -1.22 -8.59 -1.52
N LYS A 301 -1.91 -8.42 -2.65
CA LYS A 301 -1.37 -8.61 -4.00
C LYS A 301 -0.81 -10.02 -4.26
N LYS A 302 -1.08 -10.93 -3.35
CA LYS A 302 -0.66 -12.33 -3.42
C LYS A 302 -1.72 -13.26 -2.81
N VAL A 303 -1.76 -14.49 -3.29
CA VAL A 303 -2.59 -15.57 -2.75
C VAL A 303 -1.74 -16.80 -2.59
N ASN A 304 -1.59 -17.29 -1.36
CA ASN A 304 -0.99 -18.60 -1.12
C ASN A 304 -2.05 -19.69 -1.29
N LEU A 305 -1.91 -20.50 -2.34
CA LEU A 305 -2.89 -21.54 -2.66
C LEU A 305 -2.97 -22.63 -1.60
N ILE A 306 -1.86 -22.96 -0.94
CA ILE A 306 -1.83 -23.96 0.13
C ILE A 306 -2.60 -23.45 1.34
N SER A 307 -2.37 -22.21 1.76
CA SER A 307 -3.14 -21.57 2.82
C SER A 307 -4.64 -21.54 2.52
N LEU A 308 -5.01 -21.28 1.28
CA LEU A 308 -6.41 -21.26 0.84
C LEU A 308 -7.06 -22.66 0.82
N LEU A 309 -6.31 -23.67 0.33
CA LEU A 309 -6.78 -25.07 0.27
C LEU A 309 -7.03 -25.62 1.66
N PHE A 310 -6.04 -25.47 2.55
CA PHE A 310 -6.08 -25.97 3.91
C PHE A 310 -6.66 -25.00 4.93
N PHE A 311 -7.32 -23.93 4.47
CA PHE A 311 -7.82 -22.83 5.30
C PHE A 311 -8.55 -23.28 6.58
N ASN A 312 -9.46 -24.24 6.48
CA ASN A 312 -10.25 -24.72 7.63
C ASN A 312 -9.40 -25.51 8.64
N ILE A 313 -8.37 -26.22 8.18
CA ILE A 313 -7.45 -26.98 9.02
C ILE A 313 -6.50 -26.02 9.73
N LEU A 314 -5.88 -25.13 8.98
CA LEU A 314 -4.94 -24.13 9.49
C LEU A 314 -5.60 -23.20 10.51
N ARG A 315 -6.82 -22.76 10.25
CA ARG A 315 -7.58 -21.96 11.21
C ARG A 315 -7.76 -22.65 12.56
N LYS A 316 -8.06 -23.96 12.56
CA LYS A 316 -8.17 -24.73 13.81
C LYS A 316 -6.82 -24.92 14.48
N LEU A 317 -5.78 -25.20 13.68
CA LEU A 317 -4.42 -25.37 14.17
C LEU A 317 -3.94 -24.08 14.87
N TYR A 318 -4.09 -22.91 14.23
CA TYR A 318 -3.77 -21.63 14.87
C TYR A 318 -4.60 -21.35 16.12
N GLY A 319 -5.83 -21.83 16.18
CA GLY A 319 -6.64 -21.79 17.42
C GLY A 319 -6.06 -22.62 18.55
N LEU A 320 -5.54 -23.82 18.25
CA LEU A 320 -4.86 -24.66 19.23
C LEU A 320 -3.50 -24.06 19.65
N ILE A 321 -2.73 -23.53 18.68
CA ILE A 321 -1.49 -22.82 18.97
C ILE A 321 -1.78 -21.60 19.85
N PHE A 322 -2.87 -20.89 19.62
CA PHE A 322 -3.26 -19.76 20.47
C PHE A 322 -3.57 -20.20 21.91
N ILE A 323 -4.19 -21.35 22.14
CA ILE A 323 -4.50 -21.86 23.48
C ILE A 323 -3.24 -22.35 24.20
N PHE A 324 -2.39 -23.11 23.51
CA PHE A 324 -1.26 -23.80 24.10
C PHE A 324 0.10 -23.16 23.78
N GLY A 325 0.16 -22.18 22.89
CA GLY A 325 1.39 -21.62 22.34
C GLY A 325 2.36 -21.09 23.39
N PHE A 326 1.83 -20.57 24.50
CA PHE A 326 2.64 -20.13 25.63
C PHE A 326 3.45 -21.26 26.29
N ILE A 327 2.97 -22.51 26.19
CA ILE A 327 3.59 -23.70 26.78
C ILE A 327 4.50 -24.39 25.75
N VAL A 328 4.03 -24.45 24.48
CA VAL A 328 4.66 -25.28 23.44
C VAL A 328 5.46 -24.49 22.42
N GLN A 329 5.66 -23.17 22.62
CA GLN A 329 6.32 -22.29 21.64
C GLN A 329 7.70 -22.79 21.20
N ASP A 330 8.46 -23.38 22.12
CA ASP A 330 9.81 -23.88 21.83
C ASP A 330 9.77 -25.12 20.90
N LEU A 331 8.63 -25.80 20.76
CA LEU A 331 8.40 -26.97 19.93
C LEU A 331 7.79 -26.64 18.57
N ILE A 332 7.28 -25.41 18.38
CA ILE A 332 6.55 -25.02 17.16
C ILE A 332 7.52 -24.39 16.18
N ASN A 333 7.93 -25.15 15.17
CA ASN A 333 8.62 -24.64 13.99
C ASN A 333 7.76 -24.97 12.75
N LEU A 334 6.73 -24.19 12.52
CA LEU A 334 5.78 -24.40 11.42
C LEU A 334 6.17 -23.49 10.24
N LYS A 335 6.83 -24.07 9.23
CA LYS A 335 6.98 -23.43 7.92
C LYS A 335 6.02 -24.11 6.96
N LEU A 336 5.06 -23.37 6.44
CA LEU A 336 4.16 -23.86 5.40
C LEU A 336 4.85 -23.72 4.04
N PRO A 337 4.70 -24.70 3.13
CA PRO A 337 5.15 -24.53 1.76
C PRO A 337 4.47 -23.32 1.12
N GLU A 338 5.21 -22.57 0.34
CA GLU A 338 4.69 -21.41 -0.36
C GLU A 338 4.41 -21.76 -1.83
N LEU A 339 3.14 -21.81 -2.19
CA LEU A 339 2.69 -21.81 -3.58
C LEU A 339 1.88 -20.54 -3.78
N THR A 340 2.58 -19.46 -4.08
CA THR A 340 2.03 -18.11 -4.10
C THR A 340 1.82 -17.62 -5.53
N ILE A 341 0.62 -17.13 -5.82
CA ILE A 341 0.30 -16.39 -7.04
C ILE A 341 0.35 -14.91 -6.71
N HIS A 342 1.20 -14.16 -7.39
CA HIS A 342 1.31 -12.71 -7.29
C HIS A 342 0.43 -12.05 -8.35
N TYR A 343 -0.38 -11.09 -7.96
CA TYR A 343 -1.17 -10.27 -8.85
C TYR A 343 -1.62 -9.00 -8.16
N ALA A 344 -1.26 -7.86 -8.71
CA ALA A 344 -1.70 -6.54 -8.28
C ALA A 344 -2.89 -6.09 -9.13
N PRO A 345 -4.11 -6.13 -8.60
CA PRO A 345 -5.31 -5.80 -9.35
C PRO A 345 -5.37 -4.32 -9.72
N ARG A 346 -5.74 -4.05 -10.97
CA ARG A 346 -6.06 -2.72 -11.46
C ARG A 346 -7.53 -2.37 -11.15
N ILE A 347 -7.92 -1.14 -11.46
CA ILE A 347 -9.27 -0.65 -11.20
C ILE A 347 -10.36 -1.51 -11.85
N LEU A 348 -10.07 -2.08 -13.04
CA LEU A 348 -11.00 -2.96 -13.76
C LEU A 348 -11.34 -4.20 -12.95
N PHE A 349 -10.32 -4.90 -12.40
CA PHE A 349 -10.57 -6.05 -11.53
C PHE A 349 -11.42 -5.67 -10.33
N VAL A 350 -11.13 -4.54 -9.67
CA VAL A 350 -11.88 -4.09 -8.50
C VAL A 350 -13.35 -3.83 -8.85
N ILE A 351 -13.62 -3.18 -9.98
CA ILE A 351 -14.99 -2.93 -10.45
C ILE A 351 -15.70 -4.27 -10.75
N LEU A 352 -15.06 -5.14 -11.52
CA LEU A 352 -15.62 -6.45 -11.86
C LEU A 352 -15.83 -7.32 -10.62
N PHE A 353 -14.93 -7.24 -9.63
CA PHE A 353 -15.07 -7.95 -8.37
C PHE A 353 -16.27 -7.44 -7.55
N ILE A 354 -16.51 -6.13 -7.51
CA ILE A 354 -17.69 -5.55 -6.86
C ILE A 354 -18.96 -6.01 -7.57
N VAL A 355 -19.00 -5.98 -8.91
CA VAL A 355 -20.15 -6.46 -9.69
C VAL A 355 -20.38 -7.96 -9.47
N PHE A 356 -19.32 -8.77 -9.53
CA PHE A 356 -19.33 -10.19 -9.20
C PHE A 356 -19.93 -10.42 -7.81
N TYR A 357 -19.44 -9.72 -6.81
CA TYR A 357 -19.90 -9.86 -5.42
C TYR A 357 -21.41 -9.56 -5.29
N ILE A 358 -21.87 -8.44 -5.87
CA ILE A 358 -23.28 -8.04 -5.85
C ILE A 358 -24.17 -9.10 -6.55
N GLN A 359 -23.72 -9.62 -7.68
CA GLN A 359 -24.46 -10.65 -8.41
C GLN A 359 -24.52 -11.97 -7.64
N CYS A 360 -23.42 -12.37 -6.98
CA CYS A 360 -23.40 -13.58 -6.14
C CYS A 360 -24.30 -13.46 -4.91
N LEU A 361 -24.49 -12.27 -4.35
CA LEU A 361 -25.44 -12.06 -3.26
C LEU A 361 -26.91 -12.27 -3.70
N LYS A 362 -27.21 -12.09 -5.00
CA LYS A 362 -28.54 -12.33 -5.56
C LYS A 362 -28.71 -13.78 -5.96
N HIS A 363 -27.92 -14.24 -6.89
CA HIS A 363 -27.93 -15.61 -7.41
C HIS A 363 -26.53 -15.98 -7.93
N PHE A 364 -25.96 -17.08 -7.43
CA PHE A 364 -24.70 -17.60 -7.98
C PHE A 364 -24.95 -18.26 -9.34
N LYS A 365 -24.07 -17.96 -10.31
CA LYS A 365 -24.01 -18.64 -11.62
C LYS A 365 -22.57 -19.04 -11.91
N TRP A 366 -22.35 -20.24 -12.47
CA TRP A 366 -21.01 -20.76 -12.77
C TRP A 366 -20.17 -19.85 -13.69
N LYS A 367 -20.83 -19.10 -14.58
CA LYS A 367 -20.14 -18.09 -15.41
C LYS A 367 -19.40 -17.02 -14.60
N TYR A 368 -19.74 -16.82 -13.34
CA TYR A 368 -19.05 -15.85 -12.49
C TYR A 368 -17.64 -16.31 -12.10
N LEU A 369 -17.27 -17.60 -12.32
CA LEU A 369 -15.89 -18.04 -12.19
C LEU A 369 -14.94 -17.39 -13.19
N LEU A 370 -15.46 -16.78 -14.26
CA LEU A 370 -14.67 -15.99 -15.21
C LEU A 370 -13.89 -14.84 -14.54
N ILE A 371 -14.31 -14.40 -13.35
CA ILE A 371 -13.54 -13.42 -12.56
C ILE A 371 -12.10 -13.90 -12.26
N LEU A 372 -11.86 -15.19 -12.18
CA LEU A 372 -10.54 -15.76 -11.96
C LEU A 372 -9.59 -15.60 -13.16
N PHE A 373 -10.11 -15.32 -14.36
CA PHE A 373 -9.32 -15.07 -15.56
C PHE A 373 -8.98 -13.59 -15.77
N VAL A 374 -9.65 -12.69 -15.04
CA VAL A 374 -9.37 -11.24 -15.16
C VAL A 374 -7.92 -10.90 -14.83
N PRO A 375 -7.27 -11.49 -13.79
CA PRO A 375 -5.85 -11.30 -13.56
C PRO A 375 -4.98 -11.58 -14.79
N LEU A 376 -5.23 -12.69 -15.48
CA LEU A 376 -4.47 -13.05 -16.70
C LEU A 376 -4.67 -12.01 -17.81
N LEU A 377 -5.90 -11.54 -17.99
CA LEU A 377 -6.19 -10.49 -18.97
C LEU A 377 -5.49 -9.18 -18.62
N GLU A 378 -5.50 -8.76 -17.35
CA GLU A 378 -4.83 -7.52 -16.94
C GLU A 378 -3.31 -7.60 -17.04
N ILE A 379 -2.70 -8.78 -16.83
CA ILE A 379 -1.26 -8.99 -16.96
C ILE A 379 -0.85 -8.99 -18.42
N TYR A 380 -1.44 -9.89 -19.23
CA TYR A 380 -0.96 -10.18 -20.59
C TYR A 380 -1.63 -9.32 -21.68
N CYS A 381 -2.77 -8.71 -21.41
CA CYS A 381 -3.52 -7.90 -22.37
C CYS A 381 -3.48 -6.41 -22.05
N ASN A 382 -2.38 -5.90 -21.49
CA ASN A 382 -2.22 -4.48 -21.26
C ASN A 382 -1.76 -3.76 -22.54
N PRO A 383 -2.61 -2.95 -23.19
CA PRO A 383 -2.25 -2.33 -24.47
C PRO A 383 -1.47 -1.02 -24.32
N PHE A 384 -1.22 -0.56 -23.10
CA PHE A 384 -0.56 0.71 -22.85
C PHE A 384 0.96 0.57 -22.92
N PHE A 385 1.59 1.51 -23.62
CA PHE A 385 3.00 1.84 -23.40
C PHE A 385 3.10 2.62 -22.09
N GLN A 386 4.10 2.31 -21.27
CA GLN A 386 4.20 2.86 -19.93
C GLN A 386 5.62 3.31 -19.64
N VAL A 387 5.77 4.54 -19.17
CA VAL A 387 7.03 5.10 -18.70
C VAL A 387 6.87 5.47 -17.24
N TYR A 388 7.72 4.93 -16.38
CA TYR A 388 7.73 5.18 -14.95
C TYR A 388 9.00 5.86 -14.53
N THR A 389 8.92 6.90 -13.70
CA THR A 389 10.03 7.48 -12.96
C THR A 389 9.76 7.22 -11.47
N LEU A 390 10.61 6.39 -10.85
CA LEU A 390 10.41 5.95 -9.48
C LEU A 390 10.97 6.97 -8.48
N ASN A 391 10.28 7.14 -7.35
CA ASN A 391 10.78 7.95 -6.24
C ASN A 391 11.74 7.12 -5.38
N LEU A 392 13.02 7.16 -5.68
CA LEU A 392 14.08 6.54 -4.88
C LEU A 392 14.75 7.52 -3.89
N GLY A 393 14.18 8.71 -3.72
CA GLY A 393 14.81 9.83 -3.05
C GLY A 393 15.75 10.55 -4.00
N GLN A 394 17.04 10.64 -3.67
CA GLN A 394 18.02 11.32 -4.54
C GLN A 394 18.53 10.44 -5.69
N ALA A 395 18.19 9.16 -5.70
CA ALA A 395 18.64 8.23 -6.72
C ALA A 395 17.69 8.13 -7.92
N ASP A 396 18.21 7.73 -9.08
CA ASP A 396 17.45 7.57 -10.32
C ASP A 396 17.08 6.11 -10.60
N CYS A 397 15.87 5.93 -11.10
CA CYS A 397 15.40 4.71 -11.74
C CYS A 397 14.15 5.01 -12.56
N SER A 398 14.23 4.69 -13.84
CA SER A 398 13.08 4.77 -14.74
C SER A 398 12.83 3.41 -15.39
N VAL A 399 11.55 3.06 -15.60
CA VAL A 399 11.16 1.78 -16.18
C VAL A 399 10.18 2.01 -17.32
N ILE A 400 10.53 1.50 -18.49
CA ILE A 400 9.74 1.59 -19.72
C ILE A 400 9.18 0.21 -20.02
N VAL A 401 7.87 0.11 -20.18
CA VAL A 401 7.18 -1.16 -20.44
C VAL A 401 6.40 -1.05 -21.74
N GLU A 402 6.79 -1.84 -22.73
CA GLU A 402 6.10 -1.90 -24.01
C GLU A 402 4.71 -2.57 -23.88
N PRO A 403 3.72 -2.21 -24.72
CA PRO A 403 2.42 -2.86 -24.72
C PRO A 403 2.51 -4.38 -24.70
N PHE A 404 1.59 -5.02 -23.98
CA PHE A 404 1.52 -6.46 -23.81
C PHE A 404 2.77 -7.09 -23.16
N HIS A 405 3.56 -6.27 -22.42
CA HIS A 405 4.83 -6.67 -21.80
C HIS A 405 5.84 -7.25 -22.81
N LYS A 406 5.87 -6.69 -24.03
CA LYS A 406 6.70 -7.20 -25.11
C LYS A 406 8.19 -6.96 -24.83
N SER A 407 8.54 -5.82 -24.26
CA SER A 407 9.87 -5.52 -23.74
C SER A 407 9.79 -4.67 -22.47
N VAL A 408 10.82 -4.76 -21.64
CA VAL A 408 11.04 -3.93 -20.46
C VAL A 408 12.43 -3.36 -20.48
N VAL A 409 12.53 -2.04 -20.56
CA VAL A 409 13.79 -1.30 -20.47
C VAL A 409 13.84 -0.58 -19.13
N MET A 410 14.91 -0.73 -18.40
CA MET A 410 15.19 0.02 -17.17
C MET A 410 16.37 0.94 -17.40
N ILE A 411 16.26 2.19 -16.96
CA ILE A 411 17.33 3.19 -16.98
C ILE A 411 17.65 3.50 -15.53
N ASP A 412 18.86 3.17 -15.14
CA ASP A 412 19.41 3.24 -13.79
C ASP A 412 18.68 2.39 -12.73
N CYS A 413 19.40 2.09 -11.66
CA CYS A 413 18.91 1.40 -10.48
C CYS A 413 19.61 1.94 -9.22
N GLY A 414 19.50 3.24 -9.03
CA GLY A 414 20.24 3.98 -8.02
C GLY A 414 19.94 3.55 -6.59
N GLN A 415 20.94 3.70 -5.74
CA GLN A 415 20.91 3.22 -4.36
C GLN A 415 20.96 4.37 -3.34
N ASN A 416 20.67 4.06 -2.10
CA ASN A 416 20.73 5.01 -0.99
C ASN A 416 21.65 4.45 0.11
N LEU A 417 22.52 5.30 0.68
CA LEU A 417 23.48 4.92 1.72
C LEU A 417 22.85 4.32 2.99
N TYR A 418 21.58 4.63 3.25
CA TYR A 418 20.90 4.26 4.49
C TYR A 418 19.85 3.15 4.32
N ARG A 419 19.49 2.81 3.09
CA ARG A 419 18.45 1.81 2.80
C ARG A 419 18.67 1.20 1.41
N ASP A 420 18.41 -0.08 1.28
CA ASP A 420 18.41 -0.76 -0.01
C ASP A 420 17.15 -0.39 -0.81
N ASN A 421 17.31 0.43 -1.85
CA ASN A 421 16.23 0.84 -2.74
C ASN A 421 15.74 -0.32 -3.61
N VAL A 422 16.62 -1.26 -3.99
CA VAL A 422 16.24 -2.42 -4.80
C VAL A 422 15.25 -3.28 -4.03
N GLU A 423 15.57 -3.63 -2.78
CA GLU A 423 14.71 -4.48 -1.96
C GLU A 423 13.39 -3.79 -1.57
N ARG A 424 13.44 -2.49 -1.29
CA ARG A 424 12.29 -1.76 -0.72
C ARG A 424 11.37 -1.13 -1.75
N ILE A 425 11.89 -0.80 -2.93
CA ILE A 425 11.13 -0.02 -3.92
C ILE A 425 11.14 -0.71 -5.28
N ILE A 426 12.33 -0.99 -5.86
CA ILE A 426 12.43 -1.47 -7.25
C ILE A 426 11.78 -2.85 -7.37
N MET A 427 12.19 -3.84 -6.57
CA MET A 427 11.61 -5.18 -6.62
C MET A 427 10.12 -5.20 -6.31
N PRO A 428 9.60 -4.55 -5.25
CA PRO A 428 8.16 -4.44 -5.02
C PRO A 428 7.39 -3.73 -6.13
N PHE A 429 8.02 -2.77 -6.84
CA PHE A 429 7.43 -2.15 -8.02
C PHE A 429 7.35 -3.15 -9.19
N LEU A 430 8.44 -3.83 -9.52
CA LEU A 430 8.49 -4.82 -10.60
C LEU A 430 7.47 -5.95 -10.36
N GLU A 431 7.40 -6.47 -9.13
CA GLU A 431 6.40 -7.46 -8.72
C GLU A 431 4.97 -6.92 -8.88
N ASN A 432 4.71 -5.66 -8.49
CA ASN A 432 3.40 -5.03 -8.66
C ASN A 432 2.98 -4.91 -10.13
N LYS A 433 3.95 -4.75 -11.03
CA LYS A 433 3.72 -4.69 -12.49
C LYS A 433 3.76 -6.06 -13.17
N ASN A 434 4.01 -7.14 -12.40
CA ASN A 434 4.23 -8.50 -12.91
C ASN A 434 5.40 -8.56 -13.91
N ILE A 435 6.45 -7.79 -13.64
CA ILE A 435 7.71 -7.80 -14.38
C ILE A 435 8.65 -8.80 -13.70
N HIS A 436 9.02 -9.86 -14.41
CA HIS A 436 9.87 -10.94 -13.91
C HIS A 436 11.21 -11.02 -14.64
N THR A 437 11.39 -10.21 -15.69
CA THR A 437 12.61 -10.13 -16.48
C THR A 437 12.77 -8.68 -16.95
N ILE A 438 13.98 -8.16 -16.93
CA ILE A 438 14.38 -6.88 -17.55
C ILE A 438 15.09 -7.22 -18.85
N ASP A 439 14.54 -6.79 -20.00
CA ASP A 439 15.15 -7.07 -21.30
C ASP A 439 16.43 -6.28 -21.50
N THR A 440 16.42 -4.99 -21.10
CA THR A 440 17.61 -4.13 -21.17
C THR A 440 17.68 -3.25 -19.92
N LEU A 441 18.83 -3.26 -19.24
CA LEU A 441 19.19 -2.30 -18.20
C LEU A 441 20.26 -1.37 -18.75
N ILE A 442 19.97 -0.07 -18.76
CA ILE A 442 20.92 0.97 -19.13
C ILE A 442 21.46 1.58 -17.84
N LEU A 443 22.77 1.49 -17.61
CA LEU A 443 23.46 2.18 -16.51
C LEU A 443 24.09 3.44 -17.10
N THR A 444 23.54 4.60 -16.73
CA THR A 444 23.94 5.86 -17.39
C THR A 444 25.37 6.24 -17.09
N HIS A 445 25.83 6.08 -15.85
CA HIS A 445 27.20 6.33 -15.39
C HIS A 445 27.46 5.69 -14.02
N ASP A 446 28.72 5.76 -13.55
CA ASP A 446 29.21 4.98 -12.39
C ASP A 446 28.93 5.59 -11.00
N ASP A 447 28.02 6.54 -10.88
CA ASP A 447 27.68 7.11 -9.57
C ASP A 447 26.69 6.22 -8.81
N PHE A 448 26.83 6.19 -7.47
CA PHE A 448 26.10 5.28 -6.59
C PHE A 448 24.57 5.48 -6.63
N ASP A 449 24.12 6.69 -6.86
CA ASP A 449 22.71 7.04 -7.02
C ASP A 449 22.14 6.71 -8.41
N HIS A 450 22.95 6.13 -9.33
CA HIS A 450 22.55 5.61 -10.64
C HIS A 450 22.77 4.10 -10.77
N ASN A 451 23.96 3.58 -10.50
CA ASN A 451 24.30 2.17 -10.68
C ASN A 451 24.37 1.36 -9.38
N GLY A 452 24.38 2.00 -8.19
CA GLY A 452 24.66 1.34 -6.91
C GLY A 452 23.74 0.18 -6.51
N GLY A 453 22.60 0.03 -7.17
CA GLY A 453 21.67 -1.07 -6.98
C GLY A 453 21.90 -2.29 -7.87
N TYR A 454 22.78 -2.20 -8.86
CA TYR A 454 22.95 -3.23 -9.88
C TYR A 454 23.29 -4.60 -9.31
N ASP A 455 24.25 -4.69 -8.39
CA ASP A 455 24.62 -5.98 -7.76
C ASP A 455 23.46 -6.61 -6.99
N SER A 456 22.69 -5.82 -6.25
CA SER A 456 21.51 -6.31 -5.55
C SER A 456 20.38 -6.70 -6.51
N LEU A 457 20.23 -6.02 -7.63
CA LEU A 457 19.17 -6.25 -8.62
C LEU A 457 19.41 -7.53 -9.42
N LYS A 458 20.64 -7.75 -9.93
CA LYS A 458 20.99 -8.94 -10.72
C LYS A 458 20.83 -10.26 -9.98
N ASP A 459 20.95 -10.23 -8.65
CA ASP A 459 20.77 -11.41 -7.81
C ASP A 459 19.27 -11.77 -7.61
N LYS A 460 18.35 -10.85 -7.95
CA LYS A 460 16.90 -10.97 -7.65
C LYS A 460 16.02 -11.12 -8.89
N ILE A 461 16.48 -10.63 -10.03
CA ILE A 461 15.72 -10.66 -11.29
C ILE A 461 16.64 -10.93 -12.48
N GLU A 462 16.13 -11.64 -13.46
CA GLU A 462 16.85 -11.88 -14.72
C GLU A 462 16.98 -10.58 -15.53
N ILE A 463 18.20 -10.23 -15.91
CA ILE A 463 18.53 -9.10 -16.80
C ILE A 463 19.19 -9.68 -18.05
N LYS A 464 18.56 -9.51 -19.22
CA LYS A 464 19.05 -10.12 -20.47
C LYS A 464 20.21 -9.34 -21.07
N GLN A 465 20.18 -8.01 -20.99
CA GLN A 465 21.20 -7.12 -21.53
C GLN A 465 21.48 -6.00 -20.53
N VAL A 466 22.75 -5.70 -20.30
CA VAL A 466 23.20 -4.52 -19.58
C VAL A 466 23.96 -3.64 -20.57
N ILE A 467 23.64 -2.35 -20.60
CA ILE A 467 24.27 -1.34 -21.45
C ILE A 467 25.00 -0.36 -20.54
N GLU A 468 26.32 -0.28 -20.73
CA GLU A 468 27.23 0.66 -20.07
C GLU A 468 27.98 1.53 -21.08
N ASP A 469 27.73 1.31 -22.39
CA ASP A 469 28.31 2.04 -23.49
C ASP A 469 27.22 2.52 -24.46
N SER A 470 27.27 3.79 -24.82
CA SER A 470 26.32 4.42 -25.76
C SER A 470 26.45 3.92 -27.22
N ASN A 471 27.47 3.12 -27.53
CA ASN A 471 27.59 2.42 -28.83
C ASN A 471 26.71 1.18 -28.94
N ASP A 472 26.18 0.69 -27.83
CA ASP A 472 25.30 -0.46 -27.79
C ASP A 472 23.90 -0.13 -28.34
N LYS A 473 23.17 -1.17 -28.75
CA LYS A 473 21.80 -1.02 -29.23
C LYS A 473 20.80 -1.56 -28.22
N VAL A 474 19.79 -0.76 -27.94
CA VAL A 474 18.63 -1.20 -27.18
C VAL A 474 17.73 -2.06 -28.08
N ASN A 475 17.46 -3.28 -27.67
CA ASN A 475 16.66 -4.23 -28.46
C ASN A 475 15.17 -4.08 -28.16
N VAL A 476 14.52 -3.14 -28.83
CA VAL A 476 13.10 -2.83 -28.73
C VAL A 476 12.47 -2.60 -30.10
N ASP A 477 11.14 -2.68 -30.22
CA ASP A 477 10.44 -2.53 -31.49
C ASP A 477 9.97 -1.08 -31.79
N TYR A 478 10.47 -0.11 -31.05
CA TYR A 478 10.21 1.31 -31.26
C TYR A 478 11.53 2.08 -31.39
N PRO A 479 11.52 3.28 -31.97
CA PRO A 479 12.72 4.09 -32.08
C PRO A 479 13.33 4.40 -30.71
N PHE A 480 14.54 3.91 -30.47
CA PHE A 480 15.31 4.14 -29.24
C PHE A 480 16.77 4.34 -29.62
N TYR A 481 17.32 5.48 -29.25
CA TYR A 481 18.68 5.90 -29.59
C TYR A 481 19.45 6.27 -28.33
N LEU A 482 20.71 5.86 -28.28
CA LEU A 482 21.68 6.34 -27.32
C LEU A 482 22.52 7.44 -28.03
N LEU A 483 22.51 8.64 -27.47
CA LEU A 483 23.11 9.80 -28.11
C LEU A 483 24.52 10.05 -27.62
N LEU A 484 25.32 10.74 -28.43
CA LEU A 484 26.72 11.14 -28.12
C LEU A 484 27.63 9.95 -27.77
N SER A 485 27.63 8.92 -28.60
CA SER A 485 28.42 7.69 -28.40
C SER A 485 29.94 7.88 -28.36
N GLU A 486 30.47 8.92 -29.01
CA GLU A 486 31.92 9.16 -29.14
C GLU A 486 32.31 10.51 -28.51
N ARG A 487 32.05 10.70 -27.20
CA ARG A 487 32.44 11.92 -26.52
C ARG A 487 33.54 11.70 -25.48
N GLU A 488 34.44 12.68 -25.34
CA GLU A 488 35.34 12.74 -24.20
C GLU A 488 34.61 13.36 -23.00
N ALA A 489 34.33 12.53 -21.99
CA ALA A 489 33.71 12.98 -20.73
C ALA A 489 34.78 13.63 -19.84
N LYS A 490 34.43 14.75 -19.18
CA LYS A 490 35.33 15.42 -18.24
C LYS A 490 35.25 14.80 -16.84
N ASP A 491 34.11 14.27 -16.49
CA ASP A 491 33.83 13.62 -15.21
C ASP A 491 32.80 12.50 -15.41
N THR A 492 32.43 11.80 -14.32
CA THR A 492 31.45 10.71 -14.34
C THR A 492 30.07 11.17 -14.81
N ASN A 493 29.62 12.37 -14.41
CA ASN A 493 28.33 12.92 -14.79
C ASN A 493 28.26 13.20 -16.30
N ASP A 494 29.30 13.79 -16.85
CA ASP A 494 29.40 14.06 -18.30
C ASP A 494 29.53 12.76 -19.13
N SER A 495 29.84 11.61 -18.51
CA SER A 495 29.80 10.30 -19.17
C SER A 495 28.41 9.70 -19.31
N SER A 496 27.38 10.30 -18.71
CA SER A 496 26.00 9.77 -18.70
C SER A 496 25.48 9.36 -20.07
N ILE A 497 25.02 8.15 -20.24
CA ILE A 497 24.35 7.68 -21.46
C ILE A 497 23.01 8.40 -21.60
N ILE A 498 22.84 9.10 -22.72
CA ILE A 498 21.62 9.87 -22.99
C ILE A 498 20.67 9.03 -23.83
N SER A 499 19.47 8.81 -23.34
CA SER A 499 18.46 8.00 -24.00
C SER A 499 17.40 8.87 -24.67
N TYR A 500 17.20 8.68 -25.97
CA TYR A 500 16.20 9.38 -26.77
C TYR A 500 15.30 8.37 -27.46
N PHE A 501 14.01 8.39 -27.17
CA PHE A 501 13.08 7.41 -27.72
C PHE A 501 11.70 8.02 -28.00
N THR A 502 11.03 7.44 -28.98
CA THR A 502 9.70 7.88 -29.39
C THR A 502 8.74 6.70 -29.35
N TYR A 503 7.60 6.89 -28.76
CA TYR A 503 6.51 5.93 -28.86
C TYR A 503 5.20 6.64 -29.20
N ASP A 504 4.60 6.18 -30.31
CA ASP A 504 3.41 6.80 -30.89
C ASP A 504 3.67 8.31 -31.19
N HIS A 505 3.06 9.21 -30.45
CA HIS A 505 3.13 10.66 -30.64
C HIS A 505 3.97 11.39 -29.56
N LEU A 506 4.54 10.65 -28.60
CA LEU A 506 5.36 11.23 -27.54
C LEU A 506 6.84 10.88 -27.73
N THR A 507 7.68 11.90 -27.61
CA THR A 507 9.13 11.79 -27.65
C THR A 507 9.71 12.10 -26.27
N TYR A 508 10.63 11.26 -25.83
CA TYR A 508 11.25 11.30 -24.52
C TYR A 508 12.76 11.50 -24.64
N LEU A 509 13.31 12.33 -23.77
CA LEU A 509 14.75 12.53 -23.63
C LEU A 509 15.16 12.36 -22.17
N PHE A 510 16.04 11.41 -21.89
CA PHE A 510 16.56 11.09 -20.56
C PHE A 510 18.04 11.41 -20.49
N MET A 511 18.41 12.35 -19.62
CA MET A 511 19.71 13.00 -19.62
C MET A 511 20.75 12.35 -18.69
N GLY A 512 20.36 11.38 -17.82
CA GLY A 512 21.23 10.97 -16.71
C GLY A 512 21.62 12.18 -15.87
N ASP A 513 22.89 12.35 -15.57
CA ASP A 513 23.43 13.51 -14.84
C ASP A 513 24.22 14.49 -15.72
N ALA A 514 23.95 14.43 -17.03
CA ALA A 514 24.62 15.29 -18.03
C ALA A 514 24.55 16.78 -17.68
N SER A 515 25.69 17.47 -17.84
CA SER A 515 25.84 18.90 -17.56
C SER A 515 25.38 19.79 -18.72
N LYS A 516 25.26 21.10 -18.47
CA LYS A 516 25.00 22.14 -19.50
C LYS A 516 25.96 22.05 -20.67
N GLN A 517 27.20 21.59 -20.46
CA GLN A 517 28.15 21.43 -21.56
C GLN A 517 27.69 20.31 -22.52
N VAL A 518 27.25 19.20 -21.98
CA VAL A 518 26.71 18.06 -22.76
C VAL A 518 25.41 18.47 -23.46
N GLU A 519 24.55 19.23 -22.79
CA GLU A 519 23.30 19.77 -23.37
C GLU A 519 23.57 20.66 -24.59
N ARG A 520 24.61 21.54 -24.52
CA ARG A 520 25.05 22.37 -25.66
C ARG A 520 25.65 21.55 -26.77
N GLN A 521 26.37 20.49 -26.45
CA GLN A 521 26.90 19.56 -27.45
C GLN A 521 25.77 18.87 -28.21
N LEU A 522 24.76 18.34 -27.47
CA LEU A 522 23.55 17.76 -28.08
C LEU A 522 22.87 18.73 -29.04
N MET A 523 22.67 20.00 -28.62
CA MET A 523 22.06 21.04 -29.45
C MET A 523 22.90 21.36 -30.71
N SER A 524 24.21 21.20 -30.63
CA SER A 524 25.10 21.45 -31.80
C SER A 524 25.15 20.29 -32.79
N GLU A 525 24.92 19.05 -32.32
CA GLU A 525 25.03 17.83 -33.13
C GLU A 525 23.68 17.31 -33.65
N TYR A 526 22.60 17.60 -32.94
CA TYR A 526 21.28 17.06 -33.24
C TYR A 526 20.20 18.15 -33.22
N ASP A 527 19.23 18.03 -34.12
CA ASP A 527 17.98 18.82 -34.08
C ASP A 527 16.92 17.99 -33.29
N LEU A 528 16.97 18.10 -31.97
CA LEU A 528 16.10 17.30 -31.08
C LEU A 528 14.83 18.05 -30.73
N LYS A 529 13.74 17.31 -30.70
CA LYS A 529 12.47 17.71 -30.08
C LYS A 529 12.06 16.64 -29.08
N ALA A 530 11.58 17.06 -27.92
CA ALA A 530 11.16 16.10 -26.87
C ALA A 530 9.95 16.63 -26.11
N ASP A 531 8.84 15.91 -26.12
CA ASP A 531 7.67 16.28 -25.34
C ASP A 531 7.90 16.14 -23.83
N VAL A 532 8.72 15.15 -23.44
CA VAL A 532 9.03 14.82 -22.04
C VAL A 532 10.55 14.74 -21.87
N ILE A 533 11.09 15.54 -20.95
CA ILE A 533 12.49 15.47 -20.55
C ILE A 533 12.61 14.94 -19.10
N LYS A 534 13.47 13.93 -18.89
CA LYS A 534 14.02 13.64 -17.56
C LYS A 534 15.25 14.53 -17.38
N VAL A 535 15.10 15.54 -16.55
CA VAL A 535 16.10 16.60 -16.34
C VAL A 535 17.39 16.02 -15.78
N GLY A 536 18.53 16.49 -16.30
CA GLY A 536 19.85 16.05 -15.90
C GLY A 536 20.19 16.42 -14.45
N HIS A 537 21.01 15.61 -13.83
CA HIS A 537 21.63 15.81 -12.51
C HIS A 537 20.63 16.27 -11.43
N HIS A 538 19.49 15.58 -11.34
CA HIS A 538 18.41 15.83 -10.37
C HIS A 538 17.90 17.29 -10.34
N GLY A 539 18.07 18.04 -11.44
CA GLY A 539 17.76 19.46 -11.49
C GLY A 539 18.81 20.37 -10.83
N SER A 540 20.08 19.95 -10.84
CA SER A 540 21.21 20.78 -10.40
C SER A 540 21.32 22.06 -11.22
N ASN A 541 21.97 23.10 -10.68
CA ASN A 541 22.35 24.30 -11.44
C ASN A 541 23.45 24.06 -12.49
N THR A 542 24.09 22.90 -12.47
CA THR A 542 25.07 22.46 -13.49
C THR A 542 24.42 21.90 -14.75
N SER A 543 23.13 21.60 -14.72
CA SER A 543 22.28 21.15 -15.83
C SER A 543 21.21 22.19 -16.18
N SER A 544 20.37 21.90 -17.18
CA SER A 544 19.19 22.71 -17.55
C SER A 544 19.59 24.07 -18.19
N ASP A 545 20.37 23.99 -19.26
CA ASP A 545 20.72 25.17 -20.08
C ASP A 545 19.43 25.74 -20.70
N PRO A 546 19.14 27.04 -20.54
CA PRO A 546 17.91 27.65 -21.05
C PRO A 546 17.75 27.52 -22.58
N ASP A 547 18.83 27.70 -23.35
CA ASP A 547 18.76 27.63 -24.80
C ASP A 547 18.51 26.18 -25.27
N PHE A 548 19.09 25.21 -24.58
CA PHE A 548 18.82 23.79 -24.84
C PHE A 548 17.37 23.43 -24.56
N LEU A 549 16.82 23.78 -23.38
CA LEU A 549 15.46 23.49 -23.03
C LEU A 549 14.44 24.17 -23.96
N ASP A 550 14.71 25.42 -24.38
CA ASP A 550 13.86 26.13 -25.34
C ASP A 550 13.90 25.43 -26.72
N SER A 551 15.08 24.96 -27.14
CA SER A 551 15.23 24.25 -28.41
C SER A 551 14.47 22.95 -28.50
N LEU A 552 14.22 22.27 -27.38
CA LEU A 552 13.47 21.00 -27.32
C LEU A 552 11.97 21.13 -27.54
N ASP A 553 11.38 22.31 -27.32
CA ASP A 553 9.92 22.54 -27.31
C ASP A 553 9.19 21.62 -26.33
N CYS A 554 9.78 21.45 -25.15
CA CYS A 554 9.38 20.45 -24.17
C CYS A 554 8.12 20.88 -23.38
N LYS A 555 7.23 19.94 -23.11
CA LYS A 555 5.98 20.20 -22.36
C LYS A 555 6.07 19.79 -20.89
N ILE A 556 6.84 18.73 -20.61
CA ILE A 556 6.90 18.10 -19.29
C ILE A 556 8.37 17.85 -18.91
N ALA A 557 8.75 18.32 -17.72
CA ALA A 557 10.04 18.04 -17.11
C ALA A 557 9.84 17.11 -15.88
N LEU A 558 10.51 15.96 -15.89
CA LEU A 558 10.55 15.00 -14.79
C LEU A 558 11.86 15.20 -14.02
N ILE A 559 11.77 15.37 -12.71
CA ILE A 559 12.93 15.53 -11.83
C ILE A 559 12.88 14.47 -10.72
N SER A 560 13.88 13.59 -10.68
CA SER A 560 14.09 12.71 -9.54
C SER A 560 14.88 13.44 -8.48
N CYS A 561 14.33 13.62 -7.30
CA CYS A 561 15.04 14.25 -6.19
C CYS A 561 14.44 13.85 -4.85
N GLY A 562 15.25 13.88 -3.79
CA GLY A 562 14.81 13.61 -2.42
C GLY A 562 14.21 14.85 -1.77
N TYR A 563 13.21 14.64 -0.94
CA TYR A 563 12.63 15.73 -0.14
C TYR A 563 13.67 16.31 0.82
N LYS A 564 13.86 17.65 0.79
CA LYS A 564 14.85 18.39 1.59
C LYS A 564 16.23 17.74 1.55
N ASN A 565 16.66 17.34 0.35
CA ASN A 565 17.97 16.74 0.17
C ASN A 565 19.10 17.72 0.50
N LYS A 566 20.26 17.18 0.90
CA LYS A 566 21.43 17.98 1.31
C LYS A 566 22.08 18.77 0.18
N TYR A 567 21.79 18.44 -1.08
CA TYR A 567 22.37 19.08 -2.26
C TYR A 567 21.57 20.32 -2.70
N GLY A 568 20.34 20.50 -2.19
CA GLY A 568 19.45 21.59 -2.58
C GLY A 568 18.85 21.41 -3.97
N HIS A 569 18.72 20.16 -4.43
CA HIS A 569 18.11 19.85 -5.73
C HIS A 569 16.59 19.65 -5.59
N PRO A 570 15.78 20.05 -6.61
CA PRO A 570 16.19 20.86 -7.77
C PRO A 570 16.61 22.26 -7.35
N SER A 571 17.57 22.85 -8.08
CA SER A 571 18.04 24.21 -7.82
C SER A 571 16.95 25.25 -8.15
N VAL A 572 16.99 26.37 -7.44
CA VAL A 572 16.07 27.49 -7.72
C VAL A 572 16.26 28.03 -9.15
N GLU A 573 17.49 27.97 -9.66
CA GLU A 573 17.83 28.39 -11.04
C GLU A 573 17.13 27.48 -12.06
N THR A 574 17.28 26.15 -11.92
CA THR A 574 16.61 25.17 -12.80
C THR A 574 15.09 25.33 -12.78
N LEU A 575 14.47 25.46 -11.59
CA LEU A 575 13.03 25.64 -11.48
C LEU A 575 12.55 26.94 -12.17
N LYS A 576 13.29 28.04 -12.01
CA LYS A 576 12.98 29.31 -12.71
C LYS A 576 13.11 29.20 -14.22
N THR A 577 14.14 28.49 -14.70
CA THR A 577 14.31 28.25 -16.15
C THR A 577 13.12 27.50 -16.72
N LEU A 578 12.70 26.41 -16.07
CA LEU A 578 11.55 25.60 -16.49
C LEU A 578 10.22 26.41 -16.42
N GLU A 579 10.04 27.21 -15.36
CA GLU A 579 8.89 28.09 -15.20
C GLU A 579 8.82 29.16 -16.30
N ASN A 580 9.94 29.82 -16.60
CA ASN A 580 10.04 30.85 -17.66
C ASN A 580 9.73 30.29 -19.05
N LEU A 581 10.09 29.04 -19.31
CA LEU A 581 9.80 28.33 -20.57
C LEU A 581 8.41 27.65 -20.55
N HIS A 582 7.62 27.85 -19.50
CA HIS A 582 6.29 27.26 -19.32
C HIS A 582 6.27 25.72 -19.39
N ILE A 583 7.36 25.07 -18.98
CA ILE A 583 7.47 23.60 -18.92
C ILE A 583 6.86 23.09 -17.61
N ASN A 584 5.88 22.19 -17.71
CA ASN A 584 5.24 21.59 -16.53
C ASN A 584 6.22 20.68 -15.79
N THR A 585 6.62 21.09 -14.61
CA THR A 585 7.67 20.39 -13.83
C THR A 585 7.04 19.49 -12.77
N LEU A 586 7.48 18.23 -12.74
CA LEU A 586 7.06 17.21 -11.77
C LEU A 586 8.29 16.67 -11.04
N CYS A 587 8.31 16.87 -9.70
CA CYS A 587 9.38 16.37 -8.84
C CYS A 587 8.90 15.13 -8.07
N THR A 588 9.70 14.06 -8.06
CA THR A 588 9.37 12.85 -7.31
C THR A 588 9.29 13.09 -5.80
N SER A 589 10.00 14.12 -5.28
CA SER A 589 9.91 14.54 -3.88
C SER A 589 8.53 15.05 -3.49
N ASP A 590 7.76 15.60 -4.42
CA ASP A 590 6.48 16.26 -4.17
C ASP A 590 5.31 15.35 -4.46
N CYS A 591 5.35 14.64 -5.60
CA CYS A 591 4.23 13.83 -6.08
C CYS A 591 4.44 12.30 -5.99
N GLY A 592 5.56 11.85 -5.42
CA GLY A 592 5.93 10.44 -5.44
C GLY A 592 6.37 9.97 -6.84
N SER A 593 6.26 8.69 -7.13
CA SER A 593 6.55 8.17 -8.46
C SER A 593 5.58 8.69 -9.51
N ILE A 594 6.08 8.86 -10.73
CA ILE A 594 5.37 9.41 -11.88
C ILE A 594 5.22 8.32 -12.93
N ALA A 595 4.06 8.23 -13.56
CA ALA A 595 3.79 7.30 -14.66
C ALA A 595 3.13 8.02 -15.83
N ILE A 596 3.61 7.75 -17.03
CA ILE A 596 2.99 8.17 -18.28
C ILE A 596 2.51 6.92 -19.01
N TYR A 597 1.24 6.93 -19.42
CA TYR A 597 0.60 5.87 -20.16
C TYR A 597 0.21 6.39 -21.54
N SER A 598 0.56 5.66 -22.59
CA SER A 598 0.19 5.99 -23.97
C SER A 598 -0.57 4.84 -24.62
N LEU A 599 -1.65 5.17 -25.32
CA LEU A 599 -2.44 4.23 -26.11
C LEU A 599 -2.99 4.94 -27.34
N TYR A 600 -2.50 4.60 -28.52
CA TYR A 600 -2.73 5.35 -29.75
C TYR A 600 -2.42 6.85 -29.51
N HIS A 601 -3.14 7.77 -30.01
CA HIS A 601 -2.90 9.22 -29.83
C HIS A 601 -3.36 9.80 -28.47
N LEU A 602 -3.58 8.96 -27.46
CA LEU A 602 -4.00 9.40 -26.13
C LEU A 602 -2.92 9.07 -25.09
N SER A 603 -2.40 10.11 -24.45
CA SER A 603 -1.46 9.94 -23.35
C SER A 603 -1.95 10.62 -22.08
N PHE A 604 -1.72 9.98 -20.96
CA PHE A 604 -2.08 10.52 -19.67
C PHE A 604 -1.00 10.25 -18.62
N LEU A 605 -0.84 11.22 -17.75
CA LEU A 605 0.09 11.21 -16.65
C LEU A 605 -0.65 10.92 -15.35
N VAL A 606 -0.04 10.08 -14.52
CA VAL A 606 -0.55 9.74 -13.20
C VAL A 606 0.60 9.80 -12.20
N THR A 607 0.39 10.47 -11.08
CA THR A 607 1.37 10.50 -9.98
C THR A 607 0.88 9.67 -8.79
N ASN A 608 1.78 9.34 -7.90
CA ASN A 608 1.44 8.48 -6.77
C ASN A 608 0.58 9.18 -5.71
N ASP A 609 0.64 10.49 -5.61
CA ASP A 609 -0.24 11.32 -4.77
C ASP A 609 -1.66 11.47 -5.32
N GLY A 610 -1.90 11.02 -6.57
CA GLY A 610 -3.20 10.98 -7.22
C GLY A 610 -3.48 12.11 -8.21
N MET A 611 -2.46 12.91 -8.59
CA MET A 611 -2.60 13.85 -9.71
C MET A 611 -2.85 13.05 -11.01
N PHE A 612 -3.73 13.56 -11.84
CA PHE A 612 -4.05 13.02 -13.16
C PHE A 612 -4.04 14.15 -14.19
N GLY A 613 -3.38 13.94 -15.31
CA GLY A 613 -3.33 14.88 -16.42
C GLY A 613 -3.41 14.18 -17.78
N ILE A 614 -3.99 14.84 -18.77
CA ILE A 614 -3.95 14.39 -20.17
C ILE A 614 -2.84 15.16 -20.88
N ILE A 615 -1.97 14.44 -21.60
CA ILE A 615 -0.90 15.05 -22.39
C ILE A 615 -1.44 15.23 -23.81
N TRP A 616 -1.55 16.48 -24.22
CA TRP A 616 -1.95 16.87 -25.57
C TRP A 616 -0.67 17.20 -26.39
N THR A 617 -0.50 16.56 -27.53
CA THR A 617 0.62 16.82 -28.47
C THR A 617 0.11 17.38 -29.78
#